data_a59ba980f7848ca6427a72553169c4fc
#
_entry.id   a59ba980f7848ca6427a72553169c4fc
#
_cell.length_a   1.000
_cell.length_b   1.000
_cell.length_c   1.000
_cell.angle_alpha   90.00
_cell.angle_beta   90.00
_cell.angle_gamma   90.00
#
_symmetry.space_group_name_H-M   'P 1'
#
loop_
_entity.id
_entity.type
_entity.pdbx_description
1 polymer ?
#
loop_
_entity_poly.entity_id
_entity_poly.type
_entity_poly.pdbx_seq_one_letter_code
_entity_poly.pdbx_strand_id
1 'polypeptide(L)'
;EALDPGATLESFLARHRFSPFFARHYILPMGAAIWSSSLQEMRRFPLPLFLRFFENHGLLDIRDRPQWYVVPGGSREYVRALLVRLGARLDLRLNAPVQQVDRHPAGVTLRLASGEAHFDQVIFACHSAQALAMLAAPTDSEREVLGDIGWQRNEVVLHSDPRWLPERQRA
;
A
#
# COMPACT_ATOMS: atom_id res chain seq x y z
N GLU A 1 19.28 -17.64 14.69
CA GLU A 1 19.56 -18.20 13.35
C GLU A 1 19.22 -17.14 12.31
N ALA A 2 20.15 -16.80 11.41
CA ALA A 2 19.87 -15.83 10.37
C ALA A 2 18.76 -16.36 9.45
N LEU A 3 17.75 -15.51 9.20
CA LEU A 3 16.67 -15.87 8.27
C LEU A 3 17.24 -16.01 6.86
N ASP A 4 16.92 -17.09 6.17
CA ASP A 4 17.20 -17.25 4.75
C ASP A 4 16.48 -16.12 3.97
N PRO A 5 17.21 -15.28 3.22
CA PRO A 5 16.60 -14.21 2.44
C PRO A 5 15.58 -14.68 1.42
N GLY A 6 15.71 -15.93 0.94
CA GLY A 6 14.78 -16.56 0.01
C GLY A 6 13.61 -17.29 0.67
N ALA A 7 13.52 -17.31 2.01
CA ALA A 7 12.45 -17.99 2.70
C ALA A 7 11.09 -17.33 2.45
N THR A 8 10.08 -18.17 2.23
CA THR A 8 8.68 -17.75 2.10
C THR A 8 7.88 -18.09 3.37
N LEU A 9 6.73 -17.45 3.54
CA LEU A 9 5.82 -17.78 4.65
C LEU A 9 5.45 -19.27 4.63
N GLU A 10 5.18 -19.85 3.45
CA GLU A 10 4.86 -21.27 3.33
C GLU A 10 6.01 -22.20 3.75
N SER A 11 7.24 -21.92 3.29
CA SER A 11 8.40 -22.72 3.67
C SER A 11 8.67 -22.69 5.17
N PHE A 12 8.45 -21.53 5.80
CA PHE A 12 8.58 -21.35 7.23
C PHE A 12 7.51 -22.15 8.02
N LEU A 13 6.24 -22.01 7.62
CA LEU A 13 5.13 -22.73 8.26
C LEU A 13 5.34 -24.25 8.18
N ALA A 14 5.79 -24.76 7.02
CA ALA A 14 6.08 -26.18 6.81
C ALA A 14 7.28 -26.64 7.65
N ARG A 15 8.41 -25.91 7.61
CA ARG A 15 9.64 -26.24 8.36
C ARG A 15 9.40 -26.33 9.85
N HIS A 16 8.63 -25.41 10.41
CA HIS A 16 8.33 -25.35 11.84
C HIS A 16 7.06 -26.11 12.23
N ARG A 17 6.49 -26.88 11.30
CA ARG A 17 5.34 -27.76 11.53
C ARG A 17 4.14 -27.04 12.15
N PHE A 18 3.87 -25.81 11.76
CA PHE A 18 2.64 -25.13 12.17
C PHE A 18 1.40 -25.89 11.67
N SER A 19 0.36 -25.92 12.50
CA SER A 19 -0.86 -26.65 12.14
C SER A 19 -1.50 -26.08 10.87
N PRO A 20 -2.07 -26.93 10.00
CA PRO A 20 -2.86 -26.46 8.84
C PRO A 20 -4.01 -25.54 9.25
N PHE A 21 -4.56 -25.73 10.44
CA PHE A 21 -5.61 -24.89 11.01
C PHE A 21 -5.11 -23.46 11.24
N PHE A 22 -3.95 -23.30 11.90
CA PHE A 22 -3.32 -21.99 12.12
C PHE A 22 -3.02 -21.29 10.81
N ALA A 23 -2.43 -22.01 9.85
CA ALA A 23 -2.10 -21.46 8.55
C ALA A 23 -3.37 -20.96 7.80
N ARG A 24 -4.42 -21.78 7.75
CA ARG A 24 -5.63 -21.52 6.96
C ARG A 24 -6.54 -20.47 7.60
N HIS A 25 -6.67 -20.48 8.93
CA HIS A 25 -7.68 -19.69 9.64
C HIS A 25 -7.14 -18.46 10.35
N TYR A 26 -5.83 -18.29 10.43
CA TYR A 26 -5.22 -17.15 11.10
C TYR A 26 -4.19 -16.43 10.25
N ILE A 27 -3.01 -17.02 10.03
CA ILE A 27 -1.87 -16.28 9.51
C ILE A 27 -2.01 -15.89 8.04
N LEU A 28 -2.49 -16.80 7.19
CA LEU A 28 -2.67 -16.50 5.77
C LEU A 28 -3.80 -15.51 5.51
N PRO A 29 -5.01 -15.65 6.11
CA PRO A 29 -6.06 -14.66 5.95
C PRO A 29 -5.68 -13.28 6.51
N MET A 30 -4.99 -13.23 7.64
CA MET A 30 -4.52 -11.99 8.24
C MET A 30 -3.53 -11.27 7.34
N GLY A 31 -2.53 -11.99 6.83
CA GLY A 31 -1.59 -11.44 5.87
C GLY A 31 -2.28 -11.00 4.58
N ALA A 32 -3.16 -11.83 4.02
CA ALA A 32 -3.91 -11.50 2.81
C ALA A 32 -4.75 -10.22 2.96
N ALA A 33 -5.38 -10.03 4.12
CA ALA A 33 -6.14 -8.81 4.43
C ALA A 33 -5.24 -7.56 4.53
N ILE A 34 -4.06 -7.69 5.14
CA ILE A 34 -3.09 -6.58 5.31
C ILE A 34 -2.55 -6.12 3.95
N TRP A 35 -2.14 -7.06 3.10
CA TRP A 35 -1.52 -6.75 1.79
C TRP A 35 -2.50 -6.78 0.62
N SER A 36 -3.81 -6.94 0.88
CA SER A 36 -4.84 -7.04 -0.17
C SER A 36 -4.47 -8.05 -1.25
N SER A 37 -3.93 -9.21 -0.84
CA SER A 37 -3.44 -10.27 -1.71
C SER A 37 -4.28 -11.54 -1.59
N SER A 38 -4.14 -12.46 -2.55
CA SER A 38 -4.74 -13.78 -2.44
C SER A 38 -4.04 -14.64 -1.39
N LEU A 39 -4.73 -15.66 -0.86
CA LEU A 39 -4.12 -16.64 0.06
C LEU A 39 -2.96 -17.40 -0.59
N GLN A 40 -2.99 -17.57 -1.91
CA GLN A 40 -1.94 -18.25 -2.65
C GLN A 40 -0.68 -17.38 -2.77
N GLU A 41 -0.82 -16.09 -3.05
CA GLU A 41 0.29 -15.14 -3.07
C GLU A 41 0.88 -14.98 -1.69
N MET A 42 0.05 -14.91 -0.65
CA MET A 42 0.52 -14.81 0.72
C MET A 42 1.39 -16.00 1.14
N ARG A 43 1.16 -17.20 0.62
CA ARG A 43 2.06 -18.36 0.85
C ARG A 43 3.48 -18.10 0.37
N ARG A 44 3.61 -17.44 -0.79
CA ARG A 44 4.89 -17.11 -1.43
C ARG A 44 5.52 -15.82 -0.91
N PHE A 45 4.83 -15.13 0.02
CA PHE A 45 5.28 -13.85 0.53
C PHE A 45 6.66 -13.98 1.22
N PRO A 46 7.60 -13.04 0.97
CA PRO A 46 8.92 -13.08 1.58
C PRO A 46 8.85 -13.03 3.10
N LEU A 47 9.35 -14.07 3.77
CA LEU A 47 9.29 -14.20 5.22
C LEU A 47 9.97 -13.04 5.98
N PRO A 48 11.15 -12.54 5.56
CA PRO A 48 11.80 -11.43 6.27
C PRO A 48 10.94 -10.16 6.30
N LEU A 49 10.26 -9.86 5.18
CA LEU A 49 9.37 -8.71 5.09
C LEU A 49 8.12 -8.90 5.95
N PHE A 50 7.54 -10.11 5.92
CA PHE A 50 6.39 -10.48 6.75
C PHE A 50 6.68 -10.30 8.24
N LEU A 51 7.78 -10.88 8.72
CA LEU A 51 8.16 -10.82 10.14
C LEU A 51 8.47 -9.39 10.58
N ARG A 52 9.22 -8.63 9.78
CA ARG A 52 9.52 -7.22 10.08
C ARG A 52 8.25 -6.37 10.21
N PHE A 53 7.29 -6.58 9.32
CA PHE A 53 6.01 -5.88 9.40
C PHE A 53 5.26 -6.25 10.67
N PHE A 54 5.15 -7.54 10.97
CA PHE A 54 4.45 -8.02 12.15
C PHE A 54 5.09 -7.53 13.46
N GLU A 55 6.42 -7.53 13.52
CA GLU A 55 7.19 -7.00 14.64
C GLU A 55 6.94 -5.49 14.83
N ASN A 56 7.10 -4.71 13.77
CA ASN A 56 6.92 -3.25 13.81
C ASN A 56 5.50 -2.82 14.22
N HIS A 57 4.51 -3.67 14.00
CA HIS A 57 3.11 -3.40 14.34
C HIS A 57 2.65 -4.10 15.64
N GLY A 58 3.57 -4.74 16.38
CA GLY A 58 3.24 -5.46 17.61
C GLY A 58 2.28 -6.63 17.40
N LEU A 59 2.21 -7.19 16.17
CA LEU A 59 1.31 -8.29 15.84
C LEU A 59 1.84 -9.65 16.30
N LEU A 60 3.12 -9.74 16.67
CA LEU A 60 3.74 -10.92 17.28
C LEU A 60 3.54 -10.97 18.79
N ASP A 61 3.17 -9.86 19.40
CA ASP A 61 2.99 -9.78 20.83
C ASP A 61 1.64 -10.39 21.26
N ILE A 62 1.68 -11.22 22.32
CA ILE A 62 0.49 -11.81 22.92
C ILE A 62 -0.04 -10.92 24.05
N ARG A 63 0.88 -10.18 24.70
CA ARG A 63 0.59 -9.25 25.79
C ARG A 63 1.04 -7.85 25.38
N ASP A 64 0.48 -6.84 26.05
CA ASP A 64 0.86 -5.43 25.85
C ASP A 64 0.78 -4.94 24.41
N ARG A 65 -0.22 -5.44 23.66
CA ARG A 65 -0.46 -5.03 22.28
C ARG A 65 -0.72 -3.53 22.19
N PRO A 66 -0.19 -2.84 21.16
CA PRO A 66 -0.47 -1.45 20.94
C PRO A 66 -1.98 -1.19 20.86
N GLN A 67 -2.44 -0.14 21.54
CA GLN A 67 -3.82 0.31 21.40
C GLN A 67 -3.99 0.98 20.02
N TRP A 68 -4.88 0.46 19.22
CA TRP A 68 -5.21 1.04 17.92
C TRP A 68 -6.22 2.17 18.08
N TYR A 69 -6.00 3.24 17.32
CA TYR A 69 -6.86 4.41 17.27
C TYR A 69 -7.24 4.72 15.83
N VAL A 70 -8.37 5.36 15.67
CA VAL A 70 -8.82 5.90 14.39
C VAL A 70 -9.09 7.40 14.54
N VAL A 71 -8.99 8.14 13.46
CA VAL A 71 -9.38 9.56 13.45
C VAL A 71 -10.90 9.65 13.58
N PRO A 72 -11.46 10.29 14.63
CA PRO A 72 -12.89 10.51 14.73
C PRO A 72 -13.42 11.22 13.48
N GLY A 73 -14.48 10.69 12.88
CA GLY A 73 -15.03 11.20 11.62
C GLY A 73 -14.31 10.71 10.36
N GLY A 74 -13.24 9.91 10.52
CA GLY A 74 -12.44 9.31 9.44
C GLY A 74 -11.29 10.19 8.97
N SER A 75 -10.43 9.62 8.12
CA SER A 75 -9.20 10.28 7.65
C SER A 75 -9.43 11.61 6.92
N ARG A 76 -10.60 11.83 6.35
CA ARG A 76 -10.98 13.11 5.74
C ARG A 76 -10.87 14.31 6.68
N GLU A 77 -10.96 14.10 8.00
CA GLU A 77 -10.90 15.19 8.97
C GLU A 77 -9.49 15.80 9.06
N TYR A 78 -8.45 14.97 9.02
CA TYR A 78 -7.09 15.54 8.99
C TYR A 78 -6.80 16.20 7.63
N VAL A 79 -7.32 15.68 6.52
CA VAL A 79 -7.20 16.34 5.21
C VAL A 79 -7.86 17.71 5.25
N ARG A 80 -9.09 17.81 5.79
CA ARG A 80 -9.80 19.09 5.96
C ARG A 80 -8.99 20.07 6.83
N ALA A 81 -8.44 19.60 7.95
CA ALA A 81 -7.61 20.42 8.82
C ALA A 81 -6.34 20.94 8.11
N LEU A 82 -5.70 20.11 7.29
CA LEU A 82 -4.55 20.52 6.47
C LEU A 82 -4.92 21.59 5.45
N LEU A 83 -6.05 21.43 4.74
CA LEU A 83 -6.52 22.41 3.78
C LEU A 83 -6.77 23.78 4.43
N VAL A 84 -7.42 23.78 5.59
CA VAL A 84 -7.66 25.00 6.38
C VAL A 84 -6.32 25.64 6.81
N ARG A 85 -5.38 24.84 7.30
CA ARG A 85 -4.07 25.34 7.77
C ARG A 85 -3.20 25.91 6.64
N LEU A 86 -3.27 25.32 5.45
CA LEU A 86 -2.52 25.78 4.29
C LEU A 86 -3.13 27.06 3.70
N GLY A 87 -4.46 27.15 3.67
CA GLY A 87 -5.18 28.35 3.22
C GLY A 87 -4.70 28.84 1.85
N ALA A 88 -4.38 30.12 1.74
CA ALA A 88 -3.94 30.75 0.49
C ALA A 88 -2.57 30.24 -0.05
N ARG A 89 -1.83 29.44 0.70
CA ARG A 89 -0.59 28.82 0.23
C ARG A 89 -0.80 27.58 -0.62
N LEU A 90 -2.05 27.11 -0.73
CA LEU A 90 -2.43 25.93 -1.48
C LEU A 90 -3.35 26.33 -2.64
N ASP A 91 -2.97 25.95 -3.86
CA ASP A 91 -3.86 25.90 -5.03
C ASP A 91 -4.30 24.45 -5.22
N LEU A 92 -5.49 24.11 -4.73
CA LEU A 92 -6.07 22.76 -4.84
C LEU A 92 -6.92 22.66 -6.11
N ARG A 93 -6.48 21.83 -7.04
CA ARG A 93 -7.20 21.54 -8.29
C ARG A 93 -7.74 20.12 -8.28
N LEU A 94 -9.03 19.98 -8.04
CA LEU A 94 -9.75 18.70 -8.14
C LEU A 94 -10.17 18.43 -9.60
N ASN A 95 -10.33 17.14 -9.93
CA ASN A 95 -10.71 16.70 -11.29
C ASN A 95 -9.78 17.23 -12.40
N ALA A 96 -8.52 17.44 -12.06
CA ALA A 96 -7.48 17.94 -12.94
C ALA A 96 -6.37 16.89 -13.14
N PRO A 97 -6.64 15.77 -13.83
CA PRO A 97 -5.67 14.71 -14.02
C PRO A 97 -4.48 15.22 -14.83
N VAL A 98 -3.28 14.99 -14.29
CA VAL A 98 -2.03 15.25 -14.99
C VAL A 98 -1.84 14.16 -16.04
N GLN A 99 -1.68 14.56 -17.29
CA GLN A 99 -1.50 13.65 -18.43
C GLN A 99 -0.02 13.38 -18.70
N GLN A 100 0.82 14.40 -18.54
CA GLN A 100 2.24 14.30 -18.81
C GLN A 100 3.03 15.23 -17.88
N VAL A 101 4.23 14.81 -17.54
CA VAL A 101 5.21 15.55 -16.75
C VAL A 101 6.49 15.68 -17.58
N ASP A 102 6.86 16.89 -17.92
CA ASP A 102 8.07 17.19 -18.67
C ASP A 102 9.04 17.96 -17.77
N ARG A 103 10.28 17.46 -17.67
CA ARG A 103 11.34 18.04 -16.83
C ARG A 103 12.35 18.79 -17.69
N HIS A 104 12.72 19.98 -17.27
CA HIS A 104 13.72 20.81 -17.94
C HIS A 104 14.58 21.57 -16.91
N PRO A 105 15.71 22.14 -17.31
CA PRO A 105 16.63 22.81 -16.37
C PRO A 105 15.99 23.93 -15.52
N ALA A 106 14.91 24.55 -16.00
CA ALA A 106 14.21 25.63 -15.30
C ALA A 106 13.02 25.14 -14.45
N GLY A 107 12.78 23.82 -14.35
CA GLY A 107 11.68 23.27 -13.55
C GLY A 107 10.92 22.14 -14.23
N VAL A 108 9.62 22.11 -14.06
CA VAL A 108 8.73 21.05 -14.54
C VAL A 108 7.49 21.66 -15.20
N THR A 109 7.12 21.11 -16.34
CA THR A 109 5.84 21.41 -17.00
C THR A 109 4.88 20.26 -16.83
N LEU A 110 3.71 20.53 -16.28
CA LEU A 110 2.59 19.58 -16.22
C LEU A 110 1.62 19.85 -17.35
N ARG A 111 1.27 18.81 -18.10
CA ARG A 111 0.19 18.87 -19.12
C ARG A 111 -1.10 18.32 -18.54
N LEU A 112 -2.15 19.11 -18.65
CA LEU A 112 -3.51 18.79 -18.23
C LEU A 112 -4.45 18.97 -19.43
N ALA A 113 -5.67 18.47 -19.34
CA ALA A 113 -6.68 18.72 -20.38
C ALA A 113 -7.01 20.23 -20.55
N SER A 114 -6.83 21.01 -19.48
CA SER A 114 -7.07 22.47 -19.46
C SER A 114 -5.88 23.31 -19.98
N GLY A 115 -4.75 22.71 -20.33
CA GLY A 115 -3.53 23.40 -20.75
C GLY A 115 -2.30 22.98 -19.94
N GLU A 116 -1.29 23.82 -19.93
CA GLU A 116 -0.02 23.58 -19.25
C GLU A 116 0.11 24.41 -17.97
N ALA A 117 0.83 23.86 -17.00
CA ALA A 117 1.21 24.55 -15.75
C ALA A 117 2.68 24.30 -15.46
N HIS A 118 3.40 25.34 -14.98
CA HIS A 118 4.83 25.29 -14.73
C HIS A 118 5.10 25.39 -13.23
N PHE A 119 6.05 24.59 -12.75
CA PHE A 119 6.44 24.51 -11.35
C PHE A 119 7.95 24.31 -11.23
N ASP A 120 8.52 24.68 -10.10
CA ASP A 120 9.94 24.44 -9.79
C ASP A 120 10.21 22.94 -9.59
N GLN A 121 9.27 22.25 -8.94
CA GLN A 121 9.40 20.82 -8.60
C GLN A 121 8.06 20.10 -8.66
N VAL A 122 8.10 18.78 -8.82
CA VAL A 122 6.94 17.90 -8.75
C VAL A 122 7.18 16.75 -7.76
N ILE A 123 6.15 16.43 -6.98
CA ILE A 123 6.12 15.24 -6.11
C ILE A 123 5.00 14.35 -6.61
N PHE A 124 5.35 13.11 -7.00
CA PHE A 124 4.37 12.11 -7.37
C PHE A 124 3.84 11.42 -6.09
N ALA A 125 2.55 11.53 -5.86
CA ALA A 125 1.84 10.84 -4.77
C ALA A 125 0.79 9.88 -5.36
N CYS A 126 1.20 9.06 -6.33
CA CYS A 126 0.38 8.07 -7.02
C CYS A 126 1.13 6.75 -7.15
N HIS A 127 0.53 5.75 -7.78
CA HIS A 127 1.19 4.47 -8.05
C HIS A 127 2.42 4.64 -8.95
N SER A 128 3.48 3.85 -8.72
CA SER A 128 4.72 3.89 -9.49
C SER A 128 4.48 3.74 -11.01
N ALA A 129 3.60 2.82 -11.40
CA ALA A 129 3.23 2.63 -12.80
C ALA A 129 2.54 3.87 -13.40
N GLN A 130 1.72 4.59 -12.62
CA GLN A 130 1.10 5.83 -13.07
C GLN A 130 2.13 6.97 -13.18
N ALA A 131 3.04 7.07 -12.20
CA ALA A 131 4.14 8.02 -12.24
C ALA A 131 5.00 7.81 -13.50
N LEU A 132 5.39 6.56 -13.76
CA LEU A 132 6.18 6.20 -14.94
C LEU A 132 5.45 6.54 -16.25
N ALA A 133 4.15 6.25 -16.32
CA ALA A 133 3.34 6.54 -17.52
C ALA A 133 3.20 8.04 -17.78
N MET A 134 3.25 8.89 -16.76
CA MET A 134 3.16 10.35 -16.92
C MET A 134 4.50 11.00 -17.32
N LEU A 135 5.65 10.37 -17.04
CA LEU A 135 6.95 10.95 -17.38
C LEU A 135 7.13 11.02 -18.89
N ALA A 136 7.37 12.21 -19.44
CA ALA A 136 7.62 12.43 -20.86
C ALA A 136 8.91 11.74 -21.33
N ALA A 137 9.97 11.79 -20.51
CA ALA A 137 11.27 11.22 -20.78
C ALA A 137 11.83 10.55 -19.49
N PRO A 138 11.34 9.36 -19.12
CA PRO A 138 11.90 8.62 -18.00
C PRO A 138 13.29 8.09 -18.36
N THR A 139 14.20 8.14 -17.39
CA THR A 139 15.52 7.50 -17.48
C THR A 139 15.41 5.98 -17.44
N ASP A 140 16.46 5.26 -17.81
CA ASP A 140 16.48 3.80 -17.73
C ASP A 140 16.31 3.31 -16.28
N SER A 141 16.97 3.95 -15.31
CA SER A 141 16.78 3.63 -13.90
C SER A 141 15.35 3.87 -13.41
N GLU A 142 14.68 4.92 -13.87
CA GLU A 142 13.27 5.15 -13.52
C GLU A 142 12.36 4.10 -14.14
N ARG A 143 12.64 3.66 -15.38
CA ARG A 143 11.90 2.57 -16.01
C ARG A 143 12.06 1.26 -15.24
N GLU A 144 13.28 0.93 -14.86
CA GLU A 144 13.60 -0.27 -14.09
C GLU A 144 12.94 -0.23 -12.72
N VAL A 145 13.25 0.77 -11.88
CA VAL A 145 12.82 0.82 -10.49
C VAL A 145 11.30 1.00 -10.37
N LEU A 146 10.70 1.91 -11.11
CA LEU A 146 9.24 2.16 -11.03
C LEU A 146 8.45 1.04 -11.71
N GLY A 147 9.02 0.39 -12.74
CA GLY A 147 8.39 -0.71 -13.44
C GLY A 147 8.41 -2.02 -12.67
N ASP A 148 9.42 -2.25 -11.82
CA ASP A 148 9.54 -3.46 -11.00
C ASP A 148 8.57 -3.48 -9.80
N ILE A 149 7.97 -2.35 -9.46
CA ILE A 149 6.93 -2.31 -8.43
C ILE A 149 5.61 -2.81 -9.04
N GLY A 150 5.35 -4.09 -8.84
CA GLY A 150 4.14 -4.74 -9.36
C GLY A 150 2.87 -4.23 -8.70
N TRP A 151 1.86 -3.94 -9.52
CA TRP A 151 0.52 -3.55 -9.08
C TRP A 151 -0.49 -4.58 -9.58
N GLN A 152 -1.39 -5.00 -8.70
CA GLN A 152 -2.48 -5.90 -9.05
C GLN A 152 -3.83 -5.24 -8.84
N ARG A 153 -4.80 -5.66 -9.63
CA ARG A 153 -6.19 -5.21 -9.49
C ARG A 153 -6.88 -6.09 -8.45
N ASN A 154 -7.46 -5.46 -7.43
CA ASN A 154 -8.26 -6.13 -6.42
C ASN A 154 -9.74 -5.81 -6.62
N GLU A 155 -10.58 -6.83 -6.59
CA GLU A 155 -12.02 -6.67 -6.48
C GLU A 155 -12.39 -6.69 -5.00
N VAL A 156 -13.02 -5.62 -4.55
CA VAL A 156 -13.42 -5.44 -3.15
C VAL A 156 -14.91 -5.17 -3.10
N VAL A 157 -15.64 -5.98 -2.32
CA VAL A 157 -17.07 -5.83 -2.12
C VAL A 157 -17.36 -5.54 -0.65
N LEU A 158 -17.89 -4.37 -0.36
CA LEU A 158 -18.44 -4.06 0.96
C LEU A 158 -19.87 -4.60 1.04
N HIS A 159 -20.12 -5.52 1.97
CA HIS A 159 -21.42 -6.14 2.13
C HIS A 159 -21.79 -6.31 3.62
N SER A 160 -23.07 -6.57 3.87
CA SER A 160 -23.63 -6.84 5.20
C SER A 160 -24.14 -8.29 5.36
N ASP A 161 -23.76 -9.20 4.47
CA ASP A 161 -24.21 -10.59 4.47
C ASP A 161 -23.47 -11.38 5.57
N PRO A 162 -24.16 -11.84 6.65
CA PRO A 162 -23.54 -12.55 7.76
C PRO A 162 -23.04 -13.95 7.40
N ARG A 163 -23.42 -14.52 6.27
CA ARG A 163 -22.98 -15.86 5.82
C ARG A 163 -21.48 -15.95 5.56
N TRP A 164 -20.83 -14.81 5.34
CA TRP A 164 -19.38 -14.70 5.16
C TRP A 164 -18.59 -14.59 6.46
N LEU A 165 -19.28 -14.42 7.58
CA LEU A 165 -18.64 -14.40 8.90
C LEU A 165 -18.37 -15.83 9.38
N PRO A 166 -17.27 -16.04 10.14
CA PRO A 166 -17.03 -17.33 10.77
C PRO A 166 -18.18 -17.71 11.71
N GLU A 167 -18.57 -18.97 11.72
CA GLU A 167 -19.60 -19.49 12.66
C GLU A 167 -19.26 -19.23 14.11
N ARG A 168 -17.97 -19.26 14.44
CA ARG A 168 -17.47 -18.91 15.78
C ARG A 168 -17.10 -17.43 15.79
N GLN A 169 -17.89 -16.63 16.51
CA GLN A 169 -17.68 -15.18 16.67
C GLN A 169 -16.45 -14.80 17.55
N ARG A 170 -15.72 -15.80 18.06
CA ARG A 170 -14.49 -15.60 18.85
C ARG A 170 -13.31 -16.18 18.07
N ALA A 171 -12.81 -15.45 17.13
CA ALA A 171 -11.53 -15.72 16.51
C ALA A 171 -10.58 -14.56 16.82
#